data_5dbc91ea38d224677345c8613df5fc4f
#
_entry.id   5dbc91ea38d224677345c8613df5fc4f
#
_cell.length_a   1.000
_cell.length_b   1.000
_cell.length_c   1.000
_cell.angle_alpha   90.00
_cell.angle_beta   90.00
_cell.angle_gamma   90.00
#
_symmetry.space_group_name_H-M   'P 1'
#
loop_
_entity.id
_entity.type
_entity.pdbx_description
1 polymer ?
#
loop_
_entity_poly.entity_id
_entity_poly.type
_entity_poly.pdbx_seq_one_letter_code
_entity_poly.pdbx_strand_id
1 'polypeptide(L)'
;MKRFFLFALWLVAFAFAEDMASAPWAKGEKLSYRLSWGFITAGSADMLTLPLGDGKIEFVSVARNNGAFNSIYPVADTIRTISVGERFLPESFKKILNEGSYHSTSKIFFDREGKKAVLSDTVFENSKRKEIKRRVDTTVTIQGYEHCIISAFYRVRSMDLTGKKDTYFSAVSGKKRYSLQVVIHGKETVETDLGKFDCIKVEPMLGDDGAFKASGRLFIWLTDDARRLPVLMTVKIPIGSIRGELVQFRQGTVN
;
A
#
# COMPACT_ATOMS: atom_id res chain seq x y z
N MET A 1 37.19 8.01 56.78
CA MET A 1 35.89 7.43 56.36
C MET A 1 35.16 8.44 55.50
N LYS A 2 35.21 8.33 54.18
CA LYS A 2 34.44 9.17 53.26
C LYS A 2 33.66 8.20 52.37
N ARG A 3 32.33 8.17 52.53
CA ARG A 3 31.37 7.40 51.76
C ARG A 3 31.13 8.16 50.45
N PHE A 4 31.51 7.61 49.32
CA PHE A 4 31.14 8.05 48.00
C PHE A 4 29.75 7.47 47.67
N PHE A 5 28.75 8.33 47.52
CA PHE A 5 27.44 7.99 46.94
C PHE A 5 27.56 7.98 45.42
N LEU A 6 27.51 6.84 44.83
CA LEU A 6 27.34 6.66 43.38
C LEU A 6 25.85 6.87 43.05
N PHE A 7 25.51 8.02 42.48
CA PHE A 7 24.23 8.27 41.85
C PHE A 7 24.24 7.59 40.48
N ALA A 8 23.61 6.42 40.39
CA ALA A 8 23.35 5.78 39.10
C ALA A 8 22.24 6.55 38.38
N LEU A 9 22.61 7.34 37.37
CA LEU A 9 21.72 8.04 36.49
C LEU A 9 21.08 6.99 35.54
N TRP A 10 19.87 6.54 35.88
CA TRP A 10 19.05 5.76 34.93
C TRP A 10 18.51 6.71 33.86
N LEU A 11 19.20 6.77 32.74
CA LEU A 11 18.64 7.34 31.50
C LEU A 11 17.55 6.38 31.01
N VAL A 12 16.31 6.66 31.40
CA VAL A 12 15.15 6.06 30.76
C VAL A 12 15.05 6.69 29.37
N ALA A 13 15.63 6.01 28.39
CA ALA A 13 15.30 6.27 26.99
C ALA A 13 13.84 5.87 26.79
N PHE A 14 12.91 6.83 26.91
CA PHE A 14 11.59 6.72 26.32
C PHE A 14 11.79 6.68 24.81
N ALA A 15 12.02 5.50 24.25
CA ALA A 15 11.73 5.24 22.87
C ALA A 15 10.23 5.50 22.74
N PHE A 16 9.84 6.54 22.01
CA PHE A 16 8.49 6.67 21.48
C PHE A 16 8.29 5.51 20.51
N ALA A 17 7.91 4.36 21.04
CA ALA A 17 7.33 3.30 20.26
C ALA A 17 5.99 3.87 19.79
N GLU A 18 5.90 4.34 18.56
CA GLU A 18 4.61 4.53 17.89
C GLU A 18 4.01 3.12 17.79
N ASP A 19 3.15 2.81 18.76
CA ASP A 19 2.53 1.51 18.85
C ASP A 19 1.68 1.27 17.61
N MET A 20 1.90 0.17 16.91
CA MET A 20 1.09 -0.28 15.78
C MET A 20 -0.42 -0.31 16.16
N ALA A 21 -0.74 -0.56 17.42
CA ALA A 21 -2.08 -0.49 17.97
C ALA A 21 -2.68 0.93 17.96
N SER A 22 -1.88 1.98 17.80
CA SER A 22 -2.35 3.38 17.78
C SER A 22 -2.94 3.80 16.44
N ALA A 23 -2.60 3.14 15.33
CA ALA A 23 -3.18 3.44 14.04
C ALA A 23 -4.66 3.03 14.01
N PRO A 24 -5.61 3.94 13.68
CA PRO A 24 -7.05 3.66 13.75
C PRO A 24 -7.50 2.42 12.97
N TRP A 25 -6.79 2.09 11.88
CA TRP A 25 -7.06 0.94 11.03
C TRP A 25 -6.38 -0.35 11.49
N ALA A 26 -5.49 -0.29 12.50
CA ALA A 26 -4.78 -1.48 13.00
C ALA A 26 -5.72 -2.53 13.64
N LYS A 27 -6.88 -2.11 14.14
CA LYS A 27 -7.92 -2.99 14.70
C LYS A 27 -8.85 -3.59 13.64
N GLY A 28 -8.56 -3.34 12.38
CA GLY A 28 -9.36 -3.73 11.24
C GLY A 28 -9.94 -2.52 10.51
N GLU A 29 -9.99 -2.60 9.19
CA GLU A 29 -10.59 -1.57 8.34
C GLU A 29 -11.10 -2.21 7.04
N LYS A 30 -12.24 -1.73 6.56
CA LYS A 30 -12.69 -1.96 5.19
C LYS A 30 -12.99 -0.62 4.54
N LEU A 31 -12.39 -0.39 3.38
CA LEU A 31 -12.59 0.76 2.50
C LEU A 31 -13.13 0.26 1.17
N SER A 32 -14.29 0.75 0.73
CA SER A 32 -14.88 0.38 -0.55
C SER A 32 -14.90 1.58 -1.49
N TYR A 33 -14.44 1.37 -2.71
CA TYR A 33 -14.26 2.40 -3.73
C TYR A 33 -15.11 2.12 -4.96
N ARG A 34 -15.69 3.19 -5.51
CA ARG A 34 -16.17 3.24 -6.89
C ARG A 34 -15.01 3.62 -7.79
N LEU A 35 -14.76 2.83 -8.83
CA LEU A 35 -13.75 3.13 -9.84
C LEU A 35 -14.44 3.71 -11.08
N SER A 36 -13.96 4.86 -11.55
CA SER A 36 -14.51 5.53 -12.73
C SER A 36 -13.40 5.88 -13.73
N TRP A 37 -13.74 5.81 -15.01
CA TRP A 37 -12.93 6.32 -16.11
C TRP A 37 -13.68 7.45 -16.79
N GLY A 38 -13.18 8.68 -16.62
CA GLY A 38 -13.97 9.87 -16.95
C GLY A 38 -15.27 9.88 -16.14
N PHE A 39 -16.41 9.90 -16.83
CA PHE A 39 -17.75 9.92 -16.20
C PHE A 39 -18.38 8.52 -16.07
N ILE A 40 -17.70 7.47 -16.52
CA ILE A 40 -18.26 6.12 -16.58
C ILE A 40 -17.77 5.32 -15.37
N THR A 41 -18.68 4.74 -14.59
CA THR A 41 -18.32 3.79 -13.53
C THR A 41 -17.79 2.51 -14.18
N ALA A 42 -16.50 2.25 -14.00
CA ALA A 42 -15.80 1.13 -14.62
C ALA A 42 -15.73 -0.10 -13.71
N GLY A 43 -15.85 0.07 -12.39
CA GLY A 43 -15.72 -1.03 -11.45
C GLY A 43 -15.73 -0.61 -9.99
N SER A 44 -15.22 -1.48 -9.14
CA SER A 44 -15.06 -1.27 -7.70
C SER A 44 -13.74 -1.82 -7.19
N ALA A 45 -13.29 -1.31 -6.05
CA ALA A 45 -12.20 -1.89 -5.31
C ALA A 45 -12.50 -1.89 -3.81
N ASP A 46 -12.06 -2.93 -3.12
CA ASP A 46 -12.07 -3.00 -1.67
C ASP A 46 -10.62 -3.04 -1.15
N MET A 47 -10.36 -2.30 -0.09
CA MET A 47 -9.12 -2.43 0.69
C MET A 47 -9.47 -2.86 2.11
N LEU A 48 -8.82 -3.91 2.59
CA LEU A 48 -9.04 -4.45 3.92
C LEU A 48 -7.75 -4.46 4.72
N THR A 49 -7.89 -4.19 6.00
CA THR A 49 -6.85 -4.40 7.01
C THR A 49 -7.35 -5.45 7.98
N LEU A 50 -6.65 -6.56 8.09
CA LEU A 50 -7.04 -7.73 8.87
C LEU A 50 -5.96 -8.01 9.94
N PRO A 51 -6.22 -7.72 11.22
CA PRO A 51 -5.32 -8.12 12.29
C PRO A 51 -5.19 -9.65 12.35
N LEU A 52 -3.96 -10.17 12.40
CA LEU A 52 -3.68 -11.60 12.47
C LEU A 52 -3.21 -12.06 13.87
N GLY A 53 -3.05 -11.13 14.83
CA GLY A 53 -2.38 -11.36 16.10
C GLY A 53 -0.86 -11.25 16.00
N ASP A 54 -0.17 -11.36 17.14
CA ASP A 54 1.30 -11.33 17.26
C ASP A 54 1.98 -10.17 16.53
N GLY A 55 1.36 -9.00 16.53
CA GLY A 55 1.88 -7.81 15.85
C GLY A 55 1.88 -7.93 14.33
N LYS A 56 1.07 -8.82 13.74
CA LYS A 56 0.92 -8.99 12.30
C LYS A 56 -0.41 -8.45 11.80
N ILE A 57 -0.36 -7.86 10.61
CA ILE A 57 -1.52 -7.33 9.89
C ILE A 57 -1.46 -7.82 8.44
N GLU A 58 -2.57 -8.33 7.93
CA GLU A 58 -2.72 -8.55 6.50
C GLU A 58 -3.43 -7.37 5.85
N PHE A 59 -2.82 -6.80 4.84
CA PHE A 59 -3.43 -5.83 3.94
C PHE A 59 -3.87 -6.53 2.67
N VAL A 60 -5.13 -6.33 2.30
CA VAL A 60 -5.73 -6.91 1.10
C VAL A 60 -6.31 -5.80 0.23
N SER A 61 -6.04 -5.83 -1.07
CA SER A 61 -6.71 -4.98 -2.06
C SER A 61 -7.31 -5.88 -3.13
N VAL A 62 -8.58 -5.68 -3.43
CA VAL A 62 -9.29 -6.40 -4.49
C VAL A 62 -9.91 -5.37 -5.42
N ALA A 63 -9.66 -5.49 -6.72
CA ALA A 63 -10.25 -4.63 -7.74
C ALA A 63 -10.96 -5.47 -8.79
N ARG A 64 -12.14 -5.02 -9.22
CA ARG A 64 -12.94 -5.68 -10.24
C ARG A 64 -13.65 -4.64 -11.09
N ASN A 65 -13.73 -4.88 -12.39
CA ASN A 65 -14.62 -4.11 -13.21
C ASN A 65 -16.07 -4.64 -13.13
N ASN A 66 -17.03 -3.83 -13.56
CA ASN A 66 -18.46 -4.17 -13.54
C ASN A 66 -18.98 -4.60 -14.92
N GLY A 67 -20.19 -5.17 -14.95
CA GLY A 67 -21.03 -5.63 -16.02
C GLY A 67 -20.55 -5.39 -17.47
N ALA A 68 -20.77 -4.20 -18.03
CA ALA A 68 -20.47 -3.90 -19.42
C ALA A 68 -18.96 -3.99 -19.72
N PHE A 69 -18.11 -3.47 -18.83
CA PHE A 69 -16.66 -3.54 -19.00
C PHE A 69 -16.12 -4.97 -18.85
N ASN A 70 -16.75 -5.79 -18.00
CA ASN A 70 -16.34 -7.16 -17.80
C ASN A 70 -16.51 -8.03 -19.08
N SER A 71 -17.46 -7.66 -19.92
CA SER A 71 -17.68 -8.35 -21.22
C SER A 71 -16.63 -7.98 -22.26
N ILE A 72 -16.02 -6.79 -22.15
CA ILE A 72 -15.01 -6.30 -23.12
C ILE A 72 -13.60 -6.64 -22.64
N TYR A 73 -13.30 -6.35 -21.39
CA TYR A 73 -11.98 -6.52 -20.78
C TYR A 73 -12.12 -6.86 -19.29
N PRO A 74 -12.32 -8.14 -18.95
CA PRO A 74 -12.50 -8.55 -17.55
C PRO A 74 -11.28 -8.23 -16.70
N VAL A 75 -11.53 -7.64 -15.51
CA VAL A 75 -10.51 -7.37 -14.50
C VAL A 75 -10.94 -7.94 -13.16
N ALA A 76 -10.08 -8.74 -12.54
CA ALA A 76 -10.26 -9.29 -11.19
C ALA A 76 -8.90 -9.46 -10.52
N ASP A 77 -8.42 -8.40 -9.89
CA ASP A 77 -7.08 -8.33 -9.30
C ASP A 77 -7.14 -8.44 -7.79
N THR A 78 -6.14 -9.09 -7.23
CA THR A 78 -5.99 -9.19 -5.77
C THR A 78 -4.54 -8.99 -5.39
N ILE A 79 -4.32 -8.11 -4.40
CA ILE A 79 -3.01 -7.91 -3.77
C ILE A 79 -3.16 -8.21 -2.28
N ARG A 80 -2.22 -8.97 -1.73
CA ARG A 80 -2.14 -9.31 -0.31
C ARG A 80 -0.73 -9.09 0.21
N THR A 81 -0.62 -8.61 1.43
CA THR A 81 0.66 -8.40 2.11
C THR A 81 0.49 -8.66 3.59
N ILE A 82 1.30 -9.55 4.14
CA ILE A 82 1.44 -9.70 5.59
C ILE A 82 2.58 -8.79 6.03
N SER A 83 2.30 -7.89 6.97
CA SER A 83 3.25 -6.92 7.51
C SER A 83 3.35 -7.05 9.03
N VAL A 84 4.53 -6.68 9.56
CA VAL A 84 4.85 -6.80 10.98
C VAL A 84 5.44 -5.51 11.53
N GLY A 85 5.29 -5.34 12.84
CA GLY A 85 5.89 -4.27 13.61
C GLY A 85 5.33 -2.89 13.26
N GLU A 86 5.77 -1.89 14.00
CA GLU A 86 5.29 -0.51 13.96
C GLU A 86 5.48 0.18 12.60
N ARG A 87 6.46 -0.29 11.82
CA ARG A 87 6.75 0.23 10.49
C ARG A 87 5.98 -0.45 9.39
N PHE A 88 5.13 -1.45 9.70
CA PHE A 88 4.40 -2.27 8.72
C PHE A 88 5.30 -2.91 7.67
N LEU A 89 6.47 -3.41 8.11
CA LEU A 89 7.43 -4.03 7.21
C LEU A 89 6.87 -5.34 6.66
N PRO A 90 6.86 -5.57 5.34
CA PRO A 90 6.26 -6.76 4.76
C PRO A 90 7.10 -8.00 5.04
N GLU A 91 6.47 -9.10 5.47
CA GLU A 91 7.05 -10.45 5.45
C GLU A 91 6.80 -11.10 4.09
N SER A 92 5.62 -10.88 3.53
CA SER A 92 5.24 -11.44 2.24
C SER A 92 4.37 -10.47 1.44
N PHE A 93 4.47 -10.59 0.14
CA PHE A 93 3.63 -9.89 -0.82
C PHE A 93 3.17 -10.87 -1.88
N LYS A 94 1.89 -10.83 -2.24
CA LYS A 94 1.32 -11.61 -3.33
C LYS A 94 0.39 -10.74 -4.16
N LYS A 95 0.61 -10.72 -5.47
CA LYS A 95 -0.24 -10.05 -6.43
C LYS A 95 -0.74 -11.07 -7.45
N ILE A 96 -2.04 -11.09 -7.67
CA ILE A 96 -2.71 -11.93 -8.67
C ILE A 96 -3.42 -10.97 -9.60
N LEU A 97 -3.05 -10.98 -10.88
CA LEU A 97 -3.68 -10.20 -11.93
C LEU A 97 -4.48 -11.11 -12.86
N ASN A 98 -5.70 -10.68 -13.16
CA ASN A 98 -6.55 -11.24 -14.20
C ASN A 98 -7.11 -10.06 -14.99
N GLU A 99 -6.45 -9.70 -16.08
CA GLU A 99 -6.74 -8.55 -16.91
C GLU A 99 -6.88 -8.98 -18.37
N GLY A 100 -8.11 -9.10 -18.85
CA GLY A 100 -8.39 -9.62 -20.17
C GLY A 100 -7.80 -11.03 -20.36
N SER A 101 -6.86 -11.17 -21.29
CA SER A 101 -6.11 -12.41 -21.53
C SER A 101 -4.82 -12.53 -20.70
N TYR A 102 -4.47 -11.52 -19.93
CA TYR A 102 -3.26 -11.53 -19.10
C TYR A 102 -3.56 -12.08 -17.70
N HIS A 103 -2.88 -13.16 -17.34
CA HIS A 103 -3.02 -13.82 -16.03
C HIS A 103 -1.65 -14.02 -15.41
N SER A 104 -1.42 -13.43 -14.24
CA SER A 104 -0.12 -13.56 -13.56
C SER A 104 -0.25 -13.71 -12.05
N THR A 105 0.78 -14.25 -11.44
CA THR A 105 0.99 -14.24 -9.99
C THR A 105 2.41 -13.80 -9.70
N SER A 106 2.55 -12.72 -8.93
CA SER A 106 3.83 -12.26 -8.39
C SER A 106 3.84 -12.53 -6.89
N LYS A 107 4.95 -13.04 -6.38
CA LYS A 107 5.18 -13.27 -4.96
C LYS A 107 6.53 -12.67 -4.56
N ILE A 108 6.59 -12.10 -3.36
CA ILE A 108 7.84 -11.66 -2.74
C ILE A 108 7.84 -12.18 -1.30
N PHE A 109 8.91 -12.81 -0.90
CA PHE A 109 9.21 -13.16 0.48
C PHE A 109 10.40 -12.33 0.94
N PHE A 110 10.27 -11.63 2.08
CA PHE A 110 11.29 -10.75 2.63
C PHE A 110 12.04 -11.47 3.76
N ASP A 111 13.17 -12.06 3.44
CA ASP A 111 14.13 -12.62 4.40
C ASP A 111 15.05 -11.50 4.90
N ARG A 112 14.69 -10.91 6.05
CA ARG A 112 15.40 -9.76 6.60
C ARG A 112 16.71 -10.15 7.25
N GLU A 113 16.79 -11.33 7.86
CA GLU A 113 18.02 -11.88 8.46
C GLU A 113 19.04 -12.19 7.37
N GLY A 114 18.61 -12.87 6.31
CA GLY A 114 19.43 -13.16 5.13
C GLY A 114 19.62 -11.96 4.20
N LYS A 115 19.07 -10.78 4.53
CA LYS A 115 19.16 -9.53 3.75
C LYS A 115 18.80 -9.71 2.26
N LYS A 116 17.76 -10.46 2.01
CA LYS A 116 17.28 -10.74 0.64
C LYS A 116 15.76 -10.74 0.54
N ALA A 117 15.27 -10.33 -0.61
CA ALA A 117 13.89 -10.55 -1.03
C ALA A 117 13.90 -11.58 -2.15
N VAL A 118 13.13 -12.64 -1.99
CA VAL A 118 12.99 -13.72 -2.98
C VAL A 118 11.71 -13.48 -3.75
N LEU A 119 11.82 -13.31 -5.05
CA LEU A 119 10.71 -12.97 -5.94
C LEU A 119 10.42 -14.11 -6.90
N SER A 120 9.13 -14.35 -7.16
CA SER A 120 8.68 -15.29 -8.18
C SER A 120 7.54 -14.65 -8.97
N ASP A 121 7.75 -14.46 -10.27
CA ASP A 121 6.76 -13.95 -11.20
C ASP A 121 6.38 -15.05 -12.19
N THR A 122 5.09 -15.42 -12.20
CA THR A 122 4.55 -16.45 -13.09
C THR A 122 3.44 -15.84 -13.94
N VAL A 123 3.55 -15.98 -15.26
CA VAL A 123 2.50 -15.65 -16.22
C VAL A 123 1.91 -16.97 -16.72
N PHE A 124 0.59 -17.03 -16.82
CA PHE A 124 -0.16 -18.21 -17.20
C PHE A 124 -0.78 -18.01 -18.59
N GLU A 125 -1.06 -19.12 -19.27
CA GLU A 125 -1.73 -19.08 -20.58
C GLU A 125 -3.20 -18.67 -20.48
N ASN A 126 -3.84 -18.95 -19.34
CA ASN A 126 -5.25 -18.65 -19.11
C ASN A 126 -5.59 -18.48 -17.62
N SER A 127 -6.83 -18.07 -17.34
CA SER A 127 -7.35 -17.84 -15.98
C SER A 127 -7.39 -19.10 -15.10
N LYS A 128 -7.42 -20.30 -15.67
CA LYS A 128 -7.39 -21.57 -14.90
C LYS A 128 -6.02 -21.84 -14.26
N ARG A 129 -4.97 -21.12 -14.68
CA ARG A 129 -3.60 -21.16 -14.13
C ARG A 129 -2.96 -22.57 -14.08
N LYS A 130 -3.36 -23.44 -15.01
CA LYS A 130 -2.81 -24.80 -15.12
C LYS A 130 -1.52 -24.83 -15.93
N GLU A 131 -1.41 -23.98 -16.94
CA GLU A 131 -0.29 -23.92 -17.87
C GLU A 131 0.49 -22.63 -17.69
N ILE A 132 1.79 -22.77 -17.47
CA ILE A 132 2.71 -21.67 -17.26
C ILE A 132 3.28 -21.25 -18.62
N LYS A 133 3.03 -19.99 -18.98
CA LYS A 133 3.63 -19.36 -20.17
C LYS A 133 5.06 -18.91 -19.90
N ARG A 134 5.30 -18.34 -18.72
CA ARG A 134 6.61 -17.83 -18.31
C ARG A 134 6.70 -17.81 -16.80
N ARG A 135 7.87 -18.19 -16.27
CA ARG A 135 8.23 -18.00 -14.88
C ARG A 135 9.62 -17.38 -14.75
N VAL A 136 9.75 -16.44 -13.84
CA VAL A 136 11.02 -15.81 -13.50
C VAL A 136 11.14 -15.75 -11.98
N ASP A 137 12.18 -16.38 -11.47
CA ASP A 137 12.57 -16.32 -10.07
C ASP A 137 13.81 -15.41 -9.96
N THR A 138 13.83 -14.52 -8.96
CA THR A 138 14.88 -13.53 -8.77
C THR A 138 15.10 -13.29 -7.29
N THR A 139 16.32 -13.00 -6.89
CA THR A 139 16.65 -12.55 -5.54
C THR A 139 17.21 -11.14 -5.60
N VAL A 140 16.72 -10.27 -4.72
CA VAL A 140 17.16 -8.88 -4.59
C VAL A 140 17.77 -8.71 -3.21
N THR A 141 18.98 -8.14 -3.13
CA THR A 141 19.59 -7.77 -1.86
C THR A 141 18.84 -6.61 -1.23
N ILE A 142 18.49 -6.73 0.05
CA ILE A 142 17.78 -5.71 0.84
C ILE A 142 18.61 -5.34 2.06
N GLN A 143 18.23 -4.24 2.73
CA GLN A 143 18.86 -3.76 3.97
C GLN A 143 18.02 -4.07 5.22
N GLY A 144 16.79 -4.60 5.02
CA GLY A 144 15.91 -5.03 6.09
C GLY A 144 14.77 -4.04 6.41
N TYR A 145 14.71 -2.90 5.73
CA TYR A 145 13.67 -1.88 5.92
C TYR A 145 12.86 -1.56 4.64
N GLU A 146 12.99 -2.41 3.64
CA GLU A 146 12.26 -2.24 2.39
C GLU A 146 10.77 -2.56 2.56
N HIS A 147 9.96 -1.77 1.86
CA HIS A 147 8.53 -1.96 1.74
C HIS A 147 8.16 -2.64 0.42
N CYS A 148 6.97 -3.22 0.36
CA CYS A 148 6.22 -3.38 -0.88
C CYS A 148 5.27 -2.18 -1.05
N ILE A 149 4.60 -2.07 -2.20
CA ILE A 149 3.76 -0.90 -2.50
C ILE A 149 2.62 -0.71 -1.48
N ILE A 150 1.98 -1.79 -1.03
CA ILE A 150 0.86 -1.71 -0.08
C ILE A 150 1.37 -1.37 1.33
N SER A 151 2.45 -1.98 1.80
CA SER A 151 3.00 -1.65 3.11
C SER A 151 3.54 -0.22 3.17
N ALA A 152 4.11 0.30 2.09
CA ALA A 152 4.52 1.69 1.98
C ALA A 152 3.31 2.64 2.07
N PHE A 153 2.19 2.30 1.41
CA PHE A 153 0.95 3.08 1.49
C PHE A 153 0.43 3.18 2.93
N TYR A 154 0.36 2.07 3.66
CA TYR A 154 -0.07 2.09 5.06
C TYR A 154 0.94 2.77 5.97
N ARG A 155 2.25 2.67 5.66
CA ARG A 155 3.27 3.44 6.39
C ARG A 155 3.07 4.94 6.22
N VAL A 156 2.78 5.43 5.01
CA VAL A 156 2.47 6.85 4.77
C VAL A 156 1.25 7.30 5.57
N ARG A 157 0.20 6.49 5.65
CA ARG A 157 -1.01 6.78 6.45
C ARG A 157 -0.73 6.90 7.95
N SER A 158 0.32 6.26 8.47
CA SER A 158 0.70 6.31 9.88
C SER A 158 1.62 7.49 10.22
N MET A 159 2.06 8.28 9.24
CA MET A 159 3.02 9.37 9.45
C MET A 159 2.34 10.71 9.68
N ASP A 160 3.07 11.61 10.34
CA ASP A 160 2.71 13.03 10.31
C ASP A 160 3.04 13.61 8.92
N LEU A 161 1.99 14.02 8.21
CA LEU A 161 2.08 14.61 6.88
C LEU A 161 1.97 16.14 6.91
N THR A 162 1.86 16.76 8.08
CA THR A 162 1.61 18.21 8.21
C THR A 162 2.86 19.06 7.94
N GLY A 163 4.04 18.49 8.10
CA GLY A 163 5.33 19.18 7.99
C GLY A 163 5.78 19.52 6.56
N LYS A 164 5.02 19.21 5.54
CA LYS A 164 5.33 19.49 4.09
C LYS A 164 6.71 19.03 3.63
N LYS A 165 7.26 18.00 4.25
CA LYS A 165 8.53 17.40 3.82
C LYS A 165 8.24 16.12 3.03
N ASP A 166 8.81 16.07 1.84
CA ASP A 166 8.85 14.81 1.09
C ASP A 166 9.48 13.72 1.94
N THR A 167 8.95 12.53 1.84
CA THR A 167 9.49 11.37 2.54
C THR A 167 9.95 10.32 1.55
N TYR A 168 10.91 9.50 1.99
CA TYR A 168 11.55 8.49 1.14
C TYR A 168 11.50 7.14 1.82
N PHE A 169 11.18 6.12 1.05
CA PHE A 169 11.20 4.71 1.46
C PHE A 169 12.04 3.90 0.50
N SER A 170 12.69 2.85 1.02
CA SER A 170 13.20 1.80 0.17
C SER A 170 12.08 0.79 -0.10
N ALA A 171 11.85 0.46 -1.35
CA ALA A 171 10.81 -0.47 -1.77
C ALA A 171 11.35 -1.52 -2.74
N VAL A 172 10.78 -2.73 -2.68
CA VAL A 172 11.02 -3.79 -3.67
C VAL A 172 9.78 -3.91 -4.55
N SER A 173 9.99 -3.82 -5.85
CA SER A 173 8.95 -4.04 -6.86
C SER A 173 9.58 -4.68 -8.11
N GLY A 174 8.87 -5.63 -8.72
CA GLY A 174 9.45 -6.38 -9.84
C GLY A 174 10.77 -7.04 -9.43
N LYS A 175 11.86 -6.74 -10.13
CA LYS A 175 13.17 -7.39 -9.92
C LYS A 175 14.20 -6.48 -9.25
N LYS A 176 13.79 -5.32 -8.74
CA LYS A 176 14.71 -4.28 -8.25
C LYS A 176 14.24 -3.68 -6.93
N ARG A 177 15.20 -3.08 -6.25
CA ARG A 177 14.98 -2.16 -5.16
C ARG A 177 14.92 -0.73 -5.72
N TYR A 178 13.96 0.05 -5.24
CA TYR A 178 13.71 1.43 -5.66
C TYR A 178 13.71 2.37 -4.47
N SER A 179 14.05 3.63 -4.70
CA SER A 179 13.70 4.72 -3.81
C SER A 179 12.30 5.18 -4.17
N LEU A 180 11.35 5.03 -3.25
CA LEU A 180 10.00 5.55 -3.35
C LEU A 180 9.98 6.90 -2.63
N GLN A 181 9.82 7.99 -3.39
CA GLN A 181 9.56 9.32 -2.85
C GLN A 181 8.05 9.50 -2.71
N VAL A 182 7.61 10.08 -1.61
CA VAL A 182 6.23 10.54 -1.43
C VAL A 182 6.25 12.04 -1.33
N VAL A 183 5.78 12.71 -2.39
CA VAL A 183 5.68 14.17 -2.48
C VAL A 183 4.39 14.62 -1.81
N ILE A 184 4.49 15.61 -0.92
CA ILE A 184 3.35 16.20 -0.22
C ILE A 184 2.99 17.51 -0.92
N HIS A 185 1.86 17.54 -1.63
CA HIS A 185 1.40 18.70 -2.39
C HIS A 185 0.69 19.76 -1.54
N GLY A 186 0.32 19.44 -0.29
CA GLY A 186 -0.39 20.35 0.62
C GLY A 186 -1.82 19.92 0.88
N LYS A 187 -2.59 20.85 1.45
CA LYS A 187 -3.98 20.61 1.87
C LYS A 187 -4.96 21.12 0.82
N GLU A 188 -6.01 20.35 0.59
CA GLU A 188 -7.16 20.75 -0.22
C GLU A 188 -8.43 20.04 0.25
N THR A 189 -9.58 20.68 0.09
CA THR A 189 -10.87 20.07 0.43
C THR A 189 -11.36 19.23 -0.75
N VAL A 190 -11.75 17.99 -0.48
CA VAL A 190 -12.28 17.03 -1.46
C VAL A 190 -13.75 16.76 -1.15
N GLU A 191 -14.61 16.86 -2.15
CA GLU A 191 -16.02 16.51 -2.07
C GLU A 191 -16.25 15.14 -2.70
N THR A 192 -16.94 14.26 -1.99
CA THR A 192 -17.34 12.90 -2.39
C THR A 192 -18.79 12.65 -2.03
N ASP A 193 -19.33 11.51 -2.42
CA ASP A 193 -20.69 11.10 -2.00
C ASP A 193 -20.83 10.93 -0.47
N LEU A 194 -19.72 10.74 0.25
CA LEU A 194 -19.69 10.67 1.72
C LEU A 194 -19.61 12.03 2.42
N GLY A 195 -19.51 13.13 1.65
CA GLY A 195 -19.41 14.49 2.14
C GLY A 195 -18.08 15.17 1.79
N LYS A 196 -17.79 16.27 2.51
CA LYS A 196 -16.59 17.08 2.33
C LYS A 196 -15.53 16.68 3.33
N PHE A 197 -14.30 16.54 2.86
CA PHE A 197 -13.14 16.16 3.66
C PHE A 197 -11.98 17.12 3.43
N ASP A 198 -11.40 17.63 4.51
CA ASP A 198 -10.11 18.30 4.44
C ASP A 198 -9.03 17.23 4.32
N CYS A 199 -8.22 17.32 3.29
CA CYS A 199 -7.29 16.29 2.89
C CYS A 199 -5.87 16.83 2.70
N ILE A 200 -4.90 15.97 2.88
CA ILE A 200 -3.52 16.16 2.44
C ILE A 200 -3.34 15.35 1.16
N LYS A 201 -2.95 16.02 0.08
CA LYS A 201 -2.68 15.38 -1.21
C LYS A 201 -1.24 14.90 -1.25
N VAL A 202 -1.05 13.62 -1.54
CA VAL A 202 0.25 12.97 -1.67
C VAL A 202 0.41 12.32 -3.04
N GLU A 203 1.65 12.26 -3.51
CA GLU A 203 2.01 11.60 -4.77
C GLU A 203 3.19 10.66 -4.53
N PRO A 204 3.00 9.33 -4.57
CA PRO A 204 4.10 8.38 -4.56
C PRO A 204 4.80 8.35 -5.91
N MET A 205 6.11 8.56 -5.91
CA MET A 205 6.96 8.54 -7.09
C MET A 205 8.05 7.49 -6.91
N LEU A 206 8.12 6.50 -7.80
CA LEU A 206 9.30 5.64 -7.89
C LEU A 206 10.39 6.38 -8.66
N GLY A 207 11.62 6.38 -8.12
CA GLY A 207 12.78 7.04 -8.72
C GLY A 207 13.01 6.71 -10.20
N ASP A 208 13.98 7.35 -10.83
CA ASP A 208 14.16 7.56 -12.28
C ASP A 208 13.89 6.38 -13.24
N ASP A 209 13.96 5.14 -12.79
CA ASP A 209 13.68 3.93 -13.58
C ASP A 209 12.32 3.27 -13.22
N GLY A 210 11.45 3.95 -12.46
CA GLY A 210 10.32 3.30 -11.79
C GLY A 210 9.14 2.96 -12.70
N ALA A 211 8.47 1.86 -12.37
CA ALA A 211 7.28 1.34 -13.05
C ALA A 211 6.12 2.36 -13.15
N PHE A 212 6.08 3.39 -12.30
CA PHE A 212 5.05 4.44 -12.35
C PHE A 212 5.20 5.42 -13.52
N LYS A 213 6.42 5.61 -14.08
CA LYS A 213 6.56 6.44 -15.29
C LYS A 213 5.77 5.88 -16.48
N ALA A 214 5.69 4.56 -16.58
CA ALA A 214 4.91 3.88 -17.63
C ALA A 214 3.41 3.79 -17.29
N SER A 215 3.04 3.85 -16.00
CA SER A 215 1.67 3.63 -15.52
C SER A 215 0.89 4.92 -15.25
N GLY A 216 1.54 6.10 -15.38
CA GLY A 216 0.94 7.40 -15.07
C GLY A 216 1.17 7.88 -13.64
N ARG A 217 0.75 9.14 -13.38
CA ARG A 217 0.90 9.76 -12.05
C ARG A 217 -0.27 9.35 -11.14
N LEU A 218 0.06 8.85 -9.95
CA LEU A 218 -0.91 8.51 -8.90
C LEU A 218 -0.97 9.65 -7.88
N PHE A 219 -2.17 10.16 -7.61
CA PHE A 219 -2.43 11.09 -6.52
C PHE A 219 -3.39 10.44 -5.53
N ILE A 220 -3.15 10.69 -4.24
CA ILE A 220 -3.96 10.16 -3.15
C ILE A 220 -4.30 11.31 -2.21
N TRP A 221 -5.57 11.44 -1.84
CA TRP A 221 -6.07 12.40 -0.87
C TRP A 221 -6.39 11.67 0.42
N LEU A 222 -5.59 11.94 1.44
CA LEU A 222 -5.72 11.39 2.79
C LEU A 222 -6.39 12.42 3.68
N THR A 223 -7.44 12.07 4.44
CA THR A 223 -8.05 13.02 5.38
C THR A 223 -7.01 13.59 6.34
N ASP A 224 -7.13 14.89 6.63
CA ASP A 224 -6.23 15.59 7.56
C ASP A 224 -6.67 15.39 9.02
N ASP A 225 -6.91 14.13 9.38
CA ASP A 225 -7.24 13.67 10.72
C ASP A 225 -6.48 12.39 11.05
N ALA A 226 -6.63 11.88 12.27
CA ALA A 226 -5.93 10.68 12.72
C ALA A 226 -6.27 9.42 11.88
N ARG A 227 -7.42 9.38 11.21
CA ARG A 227 -7.83 8.24 10.39
C ARG A 227 -7.04 8.12 9.10
N ARG A 228 -6.57 9.25 8.54
CA ARG A 228 -5.87 9.29 7.25
C ARG A 228 -6.60 8.46 6.19
N LEU A 229 -7.94 8.63 6.11
CA LEU A 229 -8.76 7.90 5.13
C LEU A 229 -8.37 8.33 3.72
N PRO A 230 -8.05 7.41 2.82
CA PRO A 230 -7.80 7.72 1.41
C PRO A 230 -9.14 7.88 0.69
N VAL A 231 -9.71 9.10 0.76
CA VAL A 231 -11.06 9.39 0.24
C VAL A 231 -11.12 9.47 -1.28
N LEU A 232 -9.98 9.80 -1.89
CA LEU A 232 -9.86 9.89 -3.34
C LEU A 232 -8.47 9.42 -3.79
N MET A 233 -8.44 8.65 -4.87
CA MET A 233 -7.21 8.27 -5.59
C MET A 233 -7.43 8.53 -7.07
N THR A 234 -6.43 9.10 -7.76
CA THR A 234 -6.49 9.27 -9.21
C THR A 234 -5.20 8.79 -9.86
N VAL A 235 -5.33 8.06 -10.95
CA VAL A 235 -4.22 7.64 -11.79
C VAL A 235 -4.38 8.30 -13.15
N LYS A 236 -3.43 9.16 -13.53
CA LYS A 236 -3.37 9.70 -14.90
C LYS A 236 -2.83 8.63 -15.82
N ILE A 237 -3.58 8.31 -16.86
CA ILE A 237 -3.19 7.37 -17.91
C ILE A 237 -3.12 8.10 -19.25
N PRO A 238 -2.51 7.53 -20.31
CA PRO A 238 -2.38 8.21 -21.60
C PRO A 238 -3.71 8.74 -22.16
N ILE A 239 -4.83 8.07 -21.87
CA ILE A 239 -6.17 8.50 -22.31
C ILE A 239 -7.04 8.73 -21.06
N GLY A 240 -6.98 9.96 -20.50
CA GLY A 240 -7.80 10.38 -19.39
C GLY A 240 -7.22 10.05 -18.01
N SER A 241 -8.09 9.68 -17.08
CA SER A 241 -7.70 9.27 -15.72
C SER A 241 -8.67 8.25 -15.16
N ILE A 242 -8.14 7.38 -14.30
CA ILE A 242 -8.96 6.50 -13.45
C ILE A 242 -9.08 7.18 -12.10
N ARG A 243 -10.30 7.27 -11.59
CA ARG A 243 -10.64 7.84 -10.29
C ARG A 243 -11.19 6.72 -9.40
N GLY A 244 -10.61 6.53 -8.22
CA GLY A 244 -11.13 5.71 -7.14
C GLY A 244 -11.67 6.61 -6.04
N GLU A 245 -12.98 6.64 -5.85
CA GLU A 245 -13.66 7.43 -4.84
C GLU A 245 -14.16 6.54 -3.72
N LEU A 246 -13.85 6.90 -2.47
CA LEU A 246 -14.34 6.18 -1.30
C LEU A 246 -15.87 6.35 -1.21
N VAL A 247 -16.60 5.24 -1.24
CA VAL A 247 -18.08 5.22 -1.15
C VAL A 247 -18.59 4.58 0.14
N GLN A 248 -17.73 3.83 0.83
CA GLN A 248 -18.05 3.26 2.14
C GLN A 248 -16.77 2.98 2.91
N PHE A 249 -16.80 3.17 4.22
CA PHE A 249 -15.72 2.72 5.11
C PHE A 249 -16.27 2.17 6.43
N ARG A 250 -15.51 1.24 7.00
CA ARG A 250 -15.74 0.69 8.34
C ARG A 250 -14.39 0.54 9.01
N GLN A 251 -14.30 0.94 10.27
CA GLN A 251 -13.14 0.74 11.14
C GLN A 251 -13.55 -0.09 12.36
N GLY A 252 -12.62 -0.88 12.89
CA GLY A 252 -12.83 -1.88 13.94
C GLY A 252 -12.84 -3.29 13.36
N THR A 253 -13.26 -4.28 14.16
CA THR A 253 -13.25 -5.70 13.75
C THR A 253 -14.02 -5.87 12.43
N VAL A 254 -13.32 -6.33 11.41
CA VAL A 254 -13.89 -6.66 10.09
C VAL A 254 -14.10 -8.17 10.07
N ASN A 255 -15.35 -8.59 10.29
CA ASN A 255 -15.78 -9.99 10.14
C ASN A 255 -16.14 -10.27 8.69
#